data_3b4ad6625e18344fab781b0f19850f08
#
_entry.id   3b4ad6625e18344fab781b0f19850f08
#
_cell.length_a   1.000
_cell.length_b   1.000
_cell.length_c   1.000
_cell.angle_alpha   90.00
_cell.angle_beta   90.00
_cell.angle_gamma   90.00
#
_symmetry.space_group_name_H-M   'P 1'
#
loop_
_entity.id
_entity.type
_entity.pdbx_description
1 polymer ?
#
loop_
_entity_poly.entity_id
_entity_poly.type
_entity_poly.pdbx_seq_one_letter_code
_entity_poly.pdbx_strand_id
1 'polypeptide(L)'
;MTNDHAVVAGAGIGGLAAAVALERAGWTVEVLEQAEELGEIGAALTLWPIAIRALDALGAGAAVRARGTAQGVGGLRRPDGRWLTRTSVDALERRQGAPAVALHRADLHAILRDRLAPDRVRTGVRVLGVAADGDGVTVTTSDGERRGALLVGADGLRSGVRSSVLPGTPGPREAGPVAWRAVVDAPWVARSQTAETWGRGRRFGVVPLGDGRVYWFAATGPEVAPGDLAAGFAGWHEPVERLLTATPPEAVLRHPIAYLPALRRFAAGRWALVGDAAHAMTPDLGQGGCQALEDAVELGAALARGRTVPAALAAYDAARRPRAQSVARRSRALGRIAQAGGPAAVVRDAVVHLTPARVTERGVERLLAWSAPPLPG
;
A
#
# COMPACT_ATOMS: atom_id res chain seq x y z
N MET A 1 9.94 -26.31 24.66
CA MET A 1 9.08 -25.17 24.34
C MET A 1 9.67 -24.49 23.12
N THR A 2 8.99 -24.57 21.99
CA THR A 2 9.41 -23.84 20.77
C THR A 2 9.40 -22.35 21.11
N ASN A 3 10.54 -21.71 21.00
CA ASN A 3 10.66 -20.27 21.23
C ASN A 3 10.08 -19.56 19.99
N ASP A 4 8.74 -19.42 19.95
CA ASP A 4 8.02 -18.81 18.84
C ASP A 4 8.20 -17.27 18.90
N HIS A 5 9.47 -16.84 18.79
CA HIS A 5 9.86 -15.44 18.73
C HIS A 5 10.16 -15.04 17.28
N ALA A 6 9.51 -13.96 16.83
CA ALA A 6 9.70 -13.37 15.50
C ALA A 6 10.32 -11.98 15.60
N VAL A 7 11.34 -11.74 14.78
CA VAL A 7 11.91 -10.40 14.57
C VAL A 7 11.28 -9.82 13.29
N VAL A 8 10.71 -8.62 13.39
CA VAL A 8 10.12 -7.89 12.26
C VAL A 8 10.97 -6.66 11.96
N ALA A 9 11.55 -6.59 10.77
CA ALA A 9 12.34 -5.45 10.33
C ALA A 9 11.48 -4.43 9.60
N GLY A 10 11.28 -3.25 10.19
CA GLY A 10 10.48 -2.15 9.70
C GLY A 10 9.10 -2.03 10.39
N ALA A 11 8.82 -0.85 10.94
CA ALA A 11 7.54 -0.51 11.58
C ALA A 11 6.58 0.24 10.64
N GLY A 12 6.66 0.05 9.33
CA GLY A 12 5.64 0.53 8.39
C GLY A 12 4.33 -0.27 8.53
N ILE A 13 3.31 0.10 7.74
CA ILE A 13 1.98 -0.57 7.76
C ILE A 13 2.11 -2.08 7.63
N GLY A 14 2.96 -2.57 6.70
CA GLY A 14 3.15 -4.01 6.50
C GLY A 14 3.80 -4.71 7.69
N GLY A 15 4.80 -4.09 8.32
CA GLY A 15 5.50 -4.65 9.48
C GLY A 15 4.63 -4.67 10.73
N LEU A 16 3.94 -3.56 11.03
CA LEU A 16 3.00 -3.51 12.17
C LEU A 16 1.85 -4.50 11.97
N ALA A 17 1.28 -4.58 10.77
CA ALA A 17 0.22 -5.55 10.47
C ALA A 17 0.72 -7.01 10.61
N ALA A 18 1.94 -7.30 10.15
CA ALA A 18 2.55 -8.62 10.31
C ALA A 18 2.79 -8.96 11.79
N ALA A 19 3.27 -8.00 12.58
CA ALA A 19 3.46 -8.17 14.02
C ALA A 19 2.14 -8.48 14.73
N VAL A 20 1.07 -7.71 14.44
CA VAL A 20 -0.27 -7.97 14.98
C VAL A 20 -0.78 -9.38 14.58
N ALA A 21 -0.60 -9.77 13.31
CA ALA A 21 -1.02 -11.09 12.84
C ALA A 21 -0.26 -12.23 13.54
N LEU A 22 1.03 -12.03 13.78
CA LEU A 22 1.88 -12.99 14.48
C LEU A 22 1.52 -13.12 15.96
N GLU A 23 1.27 -12.01 16.68
CA GLU A 23 0.80 -12.08 18.08
C GLU A 23 -0.53 -12.82 18.17
N ARG A 24 -1.47 -12.58 17.26
CA ARG A 24 -2.72 -13.33 17.17
C ARG A 24 -2.50 -14.82 16.87
N ALA A 25 -1.42 -15.16 16.15
CA ALA A 25 -1.02 -16.54 15.90
C ALA A 25 -0.27 -17.19 17.09
N GLY A 26 -0.11 -16.47 18.22
CA GLY A 26 0.54 -16.96 19.43
C GLY A 26 2.05 -16.72 19.49
N TRP A 27 2.60 -15.91 18.60
CA TRP A 27 4.02 -15.58 18.56
C TRP A 27 4.36 -14.41 19.48
N THR A 28 5.55 -14.43 20.03
CA THR A 28 6.16 -13.22 20.62
C THR A 28 6.85 -12.45 19.50
N VAL A 29 6.68 -11.13 19.44
CA VAL A 29 7.24 -10.31 18.38
C VAL A 29 8.12 -9.18 18.92
N GLU A 30 9.16 -8.84 18.17
CA GLU A 30 9.96 -7.62 18.32
C GLU A 30 10.03 -6.93 16.95
N VAL A 31 9.54 -5.68 16.89
CA VAL A 31 9.56 -4.86 15.66
C VAL A 31 10.71 -3.86 15.77
N LEU A 32 11.62 -3.87 14.79
CA LEU A 32 12.78 -2.99 14.72
C LEU A 32 12.58 -1.95 13.62
N GLU A 33 12.64 -0.67 13.99
CA GLU A 33 12.51 0.46 13.06
C GLU A 33 13.78 1.31 13.08
N GLN A 34 14.31 1.61 11.89
CA GLN A 34 15.56 2.36 11.75
C GLN A 34 15.41 3.86 12.04
N ALA A 35 14.20 4.43 11.91
CA ALA A 35 13.91 5.81 12.26
C ALA A 35 13.90 5.97 13.77
N GLU A 36 14.43 7.09 14.27
CA GLU A 36 14.43 7.42 15.72
C GLU A 36 13.02 7.62 16.24
N GLU A 37 12.14 8.17 15.39
CA GLU A 37 10.74 8.41 15.71
C GLU A 37 9.86 7.80 14.64
N LEU A 38 8.71 7.29 15.05
CA LEU A 38 7.67 6.82 14.15
C LEU A 38 6.98 8.06 13.55
N GLY A 39 7.57 8.60 12.48
CA GLY A 39 7.15 9.85 11.87
C GLY A 39 5.87 9.73 11.06
N GLU A 40 5.10 10.81 11.08
CA GLU A 40 3.95 11.02 10.20
C GLU A 40 4.44 11.37 8.78
N ILE A 41 4.79 10.39 7.97
CA ILE A 41 5.05 10.65 6.55
C ILE A 41 3.69 10.73 5.83
N GLY A 42 3.20 11.97 5.74
CA GLY A 42 1.85 12.36 5.47
C GLY A 42 1.36 12.23 4.04
N ALA A 43 0.69 11.13 3.73
CA ALA A 43 -0.28 11.06 2.62
C ALA A 43 -1.51 10.30 3.14
N ALA A 44 -2.64 10.42 2.46
CA ALA A 44 -3.76 9.54 2.75
C ALA A 44 -3.70 8.27 1.91
N LEU A 45 -4.48 7.29 2.33
CA LEU A 45 -4.65 6.01 1.67
C LEU A 45 -6.13 5.79 1.37
N THR A 46 -6.41 5.16 0.24
CA THR A 46 -7.70 4.54 0.00
C THR A 46 -7.57 3.03 0.25
N LEU A 47 -8.20 2.56 1.30
CA LEU A 47 -8.28 1.15 1.65
C LEU A 47 -9.47 0.52 0.93
N TRP A 48 -9.18 -0.37 0.01
CA TRP A 48 -10.20 -1.11 -0.72
C TRP A 48 -10.85 -2.17 0.18
N PRO A 49 -12.03 -2.72 -0.17
CA PRO A 49 -12.73 -3.74 0.62
C PRO A 49 -11.85 -4.88 1.12
N ILE A 50 -10.89 -5.33 0.33
CA ILE A 50 -9.94 -6.39 0.73
C ILE A 50 -9.06 -5.96 1.91
N ALA A 51 -8.63 -4.69 1.94
CA ALA A 51 -7.84 -4.17 3.06
C ALA A 51 -8.70 -4.07 4.34
N ILE A 52 -9.97 -3.69 4.20
CA ILE A 52 -10.90 -3.65 5.35
C ILE A 52 -11.12 -5.06 5.90
N ARG A 53 -11.30 -6.08 5.05
CA ARG A 53 -11.38 -7.49 5.50
C ARG A 53 -10.09 -7.96 6.19
N ALA A 54 -8.92 -7.55 5.68
CA ALA A 54 -7.65 -7.85 6.34
C ALA A 54 -7.57 -7.18 7.73
N LEU A 55 -7.97 -5.91 7.82
CA LEU A 55 -7.99 -5.16 9.08
C LEU A 55 -9.02 -5.72 10.07
N ASP A 56 -10.15 -6.24 9.60
CA ASP A 56 -11.11 -6.97 10.44
C ASP A 56 -10.48 -8.21 11.04
N ALA A 57 -9.76 -9.01 10.23
CA ALA A 57 -9.02 -10.17 10.69
C ALA A 57 -7.93 -9.81 11.71
N LEU A 58 -7.33 -8.61 11.60
CA LEU A 58 -6.35 -8.07 12.55
C LEU A 58 -6.99 -7.41 13.79
N GLY A 59 -8.32 -7.34 13.87
CA GLY A 59 -9.03 -6.64 14.94
C GLY A 59 -8.98 -5.11 14.87
N ALA A 60 -8.51 -4.55 13.76
CA ALA A 60 -8.33 -3.11 13.55
C ALA A 60 -9.45 -2.45 12.73
N GLY A 61 -10.32 -3.24 12.08
CA GLY A 61 -11.30 -2.75 11.11
C GLY A 61 -12.31 -1.76 11.68
N ALA A 62 -12.80 -1.97 12.90
CA ALA A 62 -13.74 -1.05 13.56
C ALA A 62 -13.09 0.35 13.78
N ALA A 63 -11.85 0.40 14.26
CA ALA A 63 -11.12 1.65 14.47
C ALA A 63 -10.86 2.39 13.15
N VAL A 64 -10.57 1.66 12.08
CA VAL A 64 -10.38 2.23 10.74
C VAL A 64 -11.68 2.82 10.19
N ARG A 65 -12.81 2.14 10.35
CA ARG A 65 -14.13 2.69 9.93
C ARG A 65 -14.53 3.92 10.74
N ALA A 66 -14.18 3.96 12.02
CA ALA A 66 -14.48 5.09 12.90
C ALA A 66 -13.68 6.36 12.55
N ARG A 67 -12.42 6.21 12.13
CA ARG A 67 -11.53 7.34 11.77
C ARG A 67 -11.55 7.68 10.28
N GLY A 68 -11.84 6.71 9.43
CA GLY A 68 -11.82 6.88 8.00
C GLY A 68 -13.14 7.34 7.42
N THR A 69 -13.12 7.71 6.16
CA THR A 69 -14.29 8.15 5.40
C THR A 69 -14.64 7.14 4.34
N ALA A 70 -15.85 6.58 4.42
CA ALA A 70 -16.38 5.75 3.35
C ALA A 70 -16.52 6.57 2.06
N GLN A 71 -16.05 6.01 0.95
CA GLN A 71 -16.12 6.63 -0.35
C GLN A 71 -17.44 6.24 -1.02
N GLY A 72 -18.22 7.20 -1.55
CA GLY A 72 -19.53 6.93 -2.13
C GLY A 72 -19.51 6.78 -3.66
N VAL A 73 -18.74 7.61 -4.33
CA VAL A 73 -18.62 7.64 -5.80
C VAL A 73 -17.14 7.72 -6.17
N GLY A 74 -16.76 7.01 -7.19
CA GLY A 74 -15.43 7.10 -7.81
C GLY A 74 -15.57 7.10 -9.32
N GLY A 75 -14.48 7.43 -10.02
CA GLY A 75 -14.47 7.35 -11.47
C GLY A 75 -13.32 8.13 -12.10
N LEU A 76 -13.34 8.14 -13.42
CA LEU A 76 -12.35 8.84 -14.22
C LEU A 76 -13.00 10.02 -14.93
N ARG A 77 -12.30 11.17 -14.93
CA ARG A 77 -12.70 12.39 -15.63
C ARG A 77 -11.65 12.78 -16.69
N ARG A 78 -12.07 13.62 -17.59
CA ARG A 78 -11.21 14.41 -18.48
C ARG A 78 -10.83 15.74 -17.82
N PRO A 79 -9.81 16.45 -18.33
CA PRO A 79 -9.44 17.79 -17.84
C PRO A 79 -10.58 18.81 -17.87
N ASP A 80 -11.54 18.67 -18.80
CA ASP A 80 -12.74 19.50 -18.91
C ASP A 80 -13.85 19.14 -17.89
N GLY A 81 -13.58 18.16 -17.00
CA GLY A 81 -14.51 17.70 -15.96
C GLY A 81 -15.52 16.65 -16.42
N ARG A 82 -15.62 16.35 -17.71
CA ARG A 82 -16.53 15.31 -18.22
C ARG A 82 -16.10 13.91 -17.75
N TRP A 83 -17.07 13.11 -17.37
CA TRP A 83 -16.81 11.73 -16.95
C TRP A 83 -16.42 10.86 -18.15
N LEU A 84 -15.32 10.13 -18.00
CA LEU A 84 -14.97 8.98 -18.83
C LEU A 84 -15.66 7.72 -18.34
N THR A 85 -15.61 7.49 -17.02
CA THR A 85 -16.36 6.42 -16.34
C THR A 85 -16.82 6.93 -14.97
N ARG A 86 -17.92 6.37 -14.48
CA ARG A 86 -18.42 6.63 -13.13
C ARG A 86 -18.81 5.32 -12.48
N THR A 87 -18.33 5.08 -11.28
CA THR A 87 -18.57 3.85 -10.52
C THR A 87 -19.23 4.21 -9.19
N SER A 88 -20.32 3.56 -8.87
CA SER A 88 -20.90 3.64 -7.52
C SER A 88 -20.06 2.76 -6.59
N VAL A 89 -19.45 3.39 -5.59
CA VAL A 89 -18.71 2.65 -4.55
C VAL A 89 -19.67 1.91 -3.62
N ASP A 90 -20.89 2.46 -3.43
CA ASP A 90 -21.95 1.76 -2.67
C ASP A 90 -22.35 0.43 -3.31
N ALA A 91 -22.38 0.37 -4.66
CA ALA A 91 -22.63 -0.90 -5.36
C ALA A 91 -21.47 -1.88 -5.15
N LEU A 92 -20.23 -1.38 -5.11
CA LEU A 92 -19.05 -2.19 -4.81
C LEU A 92 -19.10 -2.71 -3.37
N GLU A 93 -19.45 -1.86 -2.40
CA GLU A 93 -19.62 -2.23 -0.99
C GLU A 93 -20.65 -3.36 -0.82
N ARG A 94 -21.83 -3.21 -1.41
CA ARG A 94 -22.87 -4.27 -1.36
C ARG A 94 -22.37 -5.60 -1.91
N ARG A 95 -21.58 -5.58 -2.98
CA ARG A 95 -21.04 -6.82 -3.61
C ARG A 95 -19.87 -7.40 -2.83
N GLN A 96 -19.05 -6.57 -2.20
CA GLN A 96 -17.83 -6.98 -1.50
C GLN A 96 -18.01 -7.18 0.00
N GLY A 97 -19.15 -6.75 0.57
CA GLY A 97 -19.44 -6.84 2.00
C GLY A 97 -18.60 -5.91 2.89
N ALA A 98 -17.85 -4.98 2.29
CA ALA A 98 -17.05 -4.01 3.01
C ALA A 98 -16.89 -2.72 2.19
N PRO A 99 -16.80 -1.53 2.84
CA PRO A 99 -16.61 -0.25 2.16
C PRO A 99 -15.19 -0.07 1.62
N ALA A 100 -15.02 0.86 0.69
CA ALA A 100 -13.75 1.50 0.45
C ALA A 100 -13.62 2.70 1.39
N VAL A 101 -12.51 2.80 2.13
CA VAL A 101 -12.31 3.82 3.17
C VAL A 101 -11.06 4.62 2.88
N ALA A 102 -11.17 5.95 2.85
CA ALA A 102 -10.02 6.84 2.84
C ALA A 102 -9.71 7.32 4.25
N LEU A 103 -8.43 7.32 4.61
CA LEU A 103 -7.96 7.87 5.87
C LEU A 103 -6.50 8.33 5.74
N HIS A 104 -6.05 9.14 6.68
CA HIS A 104 -4.65 9.56 6.74
C HIS A 104 -3.75 8.35 7.05
N ARG A 105 -2.57 8.28 6.43
CA ARG A 105 -1.64 7.16 6.61
C ARG A 105 -1.18 7.03 8.07
N ALA A 106 -0.96 8.15 8.74
CA ALA A 106 -0.60 8.20 10.15
C ALA A 106 -1.68 7.58 11.06
N ASP A 107 -2.97 7.79 10.74
CA ASP A 107 -4.07 7.18 11.49
C ASP A 107 -4.05 5.65 11.38
N LEU A 108 -3.86 5.11 10.19
CA LEU A 108 -3.75 3.66 10.01
C LEU A 108 -2.53 3.11 10.76
N HIS A 109 -1.41 3.82 10.69
CA HIS A 109 -0.19 3.45 11.40
C HIS A 109 -0.41 3.42 12.91
N ALA A 110 -1.02 4.46 13.49
CA ALA A 110 -1.36 4.55 14.90
C ALA A 110 -2.33 3.40 15.31
N ILE A 111 -3.39 3.18 14.53
CA ILE A 111 -4.35 2.09 14.80
C ILE A 111 -3.66 0.72 14.87
N LEU A 112 -2.72 0.43 13.96
CA LEU A 112 -2.00 -0.85 13.98
C LEU A 112 -1.01 -0.92 15.13
N ARG A 113 -0.27 0.16 15.40
CA ARG A 113 0.67 0.24 16.53
C ARG A 113 -0.04 0.02 17.87
N ASP A 114 -1.21 0.64 18.07
CA ASP A 114 -2.00 0.54 19.29
C ASP A 114 -2.58 -0.87 19.54
N ARG A 115 -2.42 -1.81 18.60
CA ARG A 115 -2.72 -3.24 18.77
C ARG A 115 -1.59 -4.04 19.37
N LEU A 116 -0.38 -3.47 19.41
CA LEU A 116 0.80 -4.08 19.99
C LEU A 116 1.09 -3.46 21.36
N ALA A 117 1.68 -4.23 22.25
CA ALA A 117 2.20 -3.68 23.49
C ALA A 117 3.33 -2.66 23.19
N PRO A 118 3.47 -1.58 23.98
CA PRO A 118 4.43 -0.50 23.70
C PRO A 118 5.88 -0.97 23.57
N ASP A 119 6.26 -2.02 24.29
CA ASP A 119 7.61 -2.60 24.30
C ASP A 119 7.93 -3.46 23.07
N ARG A 120 6.94 -3.71 22.20
CA ARG A 120 7.12 -4.52 20.98
C ARG A 120 7.82 -3.77 19.85
N VAL A 121 7.80 -2.45 19.86
CA VAL A 121 8.38 -1.62 18.79
C VAL A 121 9.59 -0.85 19.33
N ARG A 122 10.75 -1.09 18.71
CA ARG A 122 12.00 -0.39 19.00
C ARG A 122 12.38 0.49 17.82
N THR A 123 12.51 1.78 18.05
CA THR A 123 13.00 2.77 17.08
C THR A 123 14.52 2.96 17.19
N GLY A 124 15.14 3.60 16.21
CA GLY A 124 16.60 3.81 16.15
C GLY A 124 17.41 2.54 15.83
N VAL A 125 16.75 1.41 15.52
CA VAL A 125 17.43 0.13 15.31
C VAL A 125 17.35 -0.32 13.87
N ARG A 126 18.49 -0.38 13.20
CA ARG A 126 18.61 -0.82 11.80
C ARG A 126 19.04 -2.28 11.72
N VAL A 127 18.37 -3.07 10.89
CA VAL A 127 18.81 -4.41 10.51
C VAL A 127 19.94 -4.29 9.48
N LEU A 128 21.08 -4.91 9.77
CA LEU A 128 22.30 -4.84 8.97
C LEU A 128 22.59 -6.15 8.23
N GLY A 129 22.23 -7.29 8.82
CA GLY A 129 22.50 -8.60 8.27
C GLY A 129 21.60 -9.68 8.83
N VAL A 130 21.57 -10.80 8.13
CA VAL A 130 20.75 -11.97 8.48
C VAL A 130 21.54 -13.23 8.23
N ALA A 131 21.61 -14.11 9.22
CA ALA A 131 22.13 -15.46 9.11
C ALA A 131 21.08 -16.45 9.62
N ALA A 132 20.78 -17.48 8.83
CA ALA A 132 19.93 -18.59 9.27
C ALA A 132 20.84 -19.74 9.73
N ASP A 133 20.60 -20.23 10.93
CA ASP A 133 21.31 -21.35 11.52
C ASP A 133 20.32 -22.42 12.03
N GLY A 134 20.29 -23.57 11.39
CA GLY A 134 19.48 -24.71 11.86
C GLY A 134 18.05 -24.32 12.22
N ASP A 135 17.75 -24.24 13.54
CA ASP A 135 16.43 -23.96 14.07
C ASP A 135 16.14 -22.48 14.36
N GLY A 136 17.03 -21.55 13.98
CA GLY A 136 16.88 -20.13 14.26
C GLY A 136 17.27 -19.23 13.11
N VAL A 137 17.12 -17.94 13.36
CA VAL A 137 17.67 -16.86 12.56
C VAL A 137 18.34 -15.86 13.48
N THR A 138 19.57 -15.48 13.15
CA THR A 138 20.32 -14.41 13.82
C THR A 138 20.24 -13.15 12.95
N VAL A 139 19.79 -12.07 13.54
CA VAL A 139 19.63 -10.76 12.90
C VAL A 139 20.68 -9.82 13.51
N THR A 140 21.64 -9.39 12.72
CA THR A 140 22.61 -8.38 13.11
C THR A 140 21.98 -7.01 12.96
N THR A 141 22.03 -6.20 14.01
CA THR A 141 21.44 -4.86 14.05
C THR A 141 22.46 -3.81 14.45
N SER A 142 22.08 -2.53 14.36
CA SER A 142 22.94 -1.40 14.76
C SER A 142 23.23 -1.35 16.26
N ASP A 143 22.45 -2.02 17.11
CA ASP A 143 22.57 -2.05 18.58
C ASP A 143 22.88 -3.45 19.15
N GLY A 144 23.32 -4.41 18.30
CA GLY A 144 23.68 -5.77 18.68
C GLY A 144 22.98 -6.84 17.87
N GLU A 145 22.92 -8.05 18.39
CA GLU A 145 22.29 -9.19 17.71
C GLU A 145 20.92 -9.52 18.32
N ARG A 146 20.03 -10.02 17.49
CA ARG A 146 18.71 -10.58 17.88
C ARG A 146 18.63 -12.00 17.36
N ARG A 147 18.06 -12.90 18.16
CA ARG A 147 17.81 -14.27 17.77
C ARG A 147 16.33 -14.58 17.80
N GLY A 148 15.82 -15.18 16.74
CA GLY A 148 14.42 -15.59 16.62
C GLY A 148 14.24 -16.90 15.88
N ALA A 149 13.03 -17.42 15.91
CA ALA A 149 12.62 -18.55 15.09
C ALA A 149 12.20 -18.12 13.68
N LEU A 150 11.90 -16.83 13.50
CA LEU A 150 11.42 -16.24 12.26
C LEU A 150 11.92 -14.80 12.11
N LEU A 151 12.31 -14.42 10.89
CA LEU A 151 12.50 -13.03 10.49
C LEU A 151 11.44 -12.62 9.47
N VAL A 152 10.81 -11.46 9.67
CA VAL A 152 9.93 -10.82 8.69
C VAL A 152 10.58 -9.53 8.20
N GLY A 153 10.93 -9.48 6.92
CA GLY A 153 11.43 -8.27 6.26
C GLY A 153 10.27 -7.41 5.77
N ALA A 154 10.05 -6.28 6.42
CA ALA A 154 9.04 -5.27 6.11
C ALA A 154 9.66 -3.88 5.93
N ASP A 155 10.95 -3.82 5.61
CA ASP A 155 11.84 -2.66 5.56
C ASP A 155 11.78 -1.89 4.22
N GLY A 156 10.67 -2.07 3.49
CA GLY A 156 10.25 -1.23 2.39
C GLY A 156 10.97 -1.49 1.07
N LEU A 157 10.81 -0.54 0.15
CA LEU A 157 11.28 -0.63 -1.23
C LEU A 157 12.78 -0.96 -1.35
N ARG A 158 13.61 -0.36 -0.49
CA ARG A 158 15.08 -0.54 -0.48
C ARG A 158 15.52 -1.55 0.58
N SER A 159 14.76 -2.60 0.79
CA SER A 159 14.94 -3.62 1.81
C SER A 159 16.36 -4.20 1.86
N GLY A 160 17.00 -4.02 3.01
CA GLY A 160 18.26 -4.65 3.37
C GLY A 160 18.08 -6.14 3.66
N VAL A 161 16.98 -6.50 4.31
CA VAL A 161 16.62 -7.91 4.56
C VAL A 161 16.52 -8.67 3.24
N ARG A 162 15.79 -8.13 2.24
CA ARG A 162 15.69 -8.75 0.91
C ARG A 162 17.09 -8.97 0.30
N SER A 163 17.95 -7.97 0.37
CA SER A 163 19.29 -8.05 -0.20
C SER A 163 20.14 -9.13 0.47
N SER A 164 19.97 -9.33 1.79
CA SER A 164 20.68 -10.36 2.55
C SER A 164 20.17 -11.77 2.24
N VAL A 165 18.83 -11.97 2.20
CA VAL A 165 18.24 -13.32 2.04
C VAL A 165 18.07 -13.74 0.59
N LEU A 166 18.13 -12.81 -0.37
CA LEU A 166 18.03 -13.04 -1.81
C LEU A 166 19.17 -12.31 -2.56
N PRO A 167 20.42 -12.67 -2.34
CA PRO A 167 21.54 -12.03 -3.00
C PRO A 167 21.44 -12.13 -4.53
N GLY A 168 21.90 -11.09 -5.23
CA GLY A 168 21.81 -11.00 -6.69
C GLY A 168 20.42 -10.65 -7.25
N THR A 169 19.42 -10.42 -6.40
CA THR A 169 18.11 -9.93 -6.85
C THR A 169 18.21 -8.48 -7.32
N PRO A 170 17.63 -8.12 -8.49
CA PRO A 170 17.61 -6.75 -8.96
C PRO A 170 16.95 -5.81 -7.96
N GLY A 171 17.55 -4.64 -7.74
CA GLY A 171 16.98 -3.57 -6.92
C GLY A 171 15.73 -2.93 -7.56
N PRO A 172 15.15 -1.93 -6.87
CA PRO A 172 14.03 -1.16 -7.38
C PRO A 172 14.35 -0.48 -8.71
N ARG A 173 13.33 -0.29 -9.54
CA ARG A 173 13.41 0.41 -10.84
C ARG A 173 12.42 1.56 -10.86
N GLU A 174 12.81 2.67 -11.44
CA GLU A 174 11.89 3.78 -11.70
C GLU A 174 10.93 3.43 -12.83
N ALA A 175 9.68 3.89 -12.69
CA ALA A 175 8.63 3.70 -13.69
C ALA A 175 8.58 4.83 -14.73
N GLY A 176 9.32 5.90 -14.51
CA GLY A 176 9.39 7.12 -15.32
C GLY A 176 8.65 8.29 -14.67
N PRO A 177 7.34 8.21 -14.41
CA PRO A 177 6.61 9.32 -13.81
C PRO A 177 7.03 9.64 -12.37
N VAL A 178 6.74 10.89 -11.97
CA VAL A 178 6.89 11.39 -10.62
C VAL A 178 5.50 11.57 -10.00
N ALA A 179 5.34 11.11 -8.76
CA ALA A 179 4.14 11.32 -7.95
C ALA A 179 4.31 12.56 -7.07
N TRP A 180 3.26 13.37 -7.02
CA TRP A 180 3.08 14.51 -6.15
C TRP A 180 1.90 14.23 -5.23
N ARG A 181 1.96 14.59 -3.97
CA ARG A 181 0.92 14.29 -3.00
C ARG A 181 0.87 15.36 -1.93
N ALA A 182 -0.33 15.74 -1.51
CA ALA A 182 -0.51 16.54 -0.32
C ALA A 182 -1.84 16.25 0.35
N VAL A 183 -1.95 16.64 1.61
CA VAL A 183 -3.21 16.76 2.34
C VAL A 183 -3.38 18.24 2.69
N VAL A 184 -4.53 18.80 2.39
CA VAL A 184 -4.81 20.22 2.56
C VAL A 184 -6.22 20.41 3.15
N ASP A 185 -6.39 21.46 3.95
CA ASP A 185 -7.71 21.87 4.42
C ASP A 185 -8.53 22.45 3.26
N ALA A 186 -9.59 21.74 2.88
CA ALA A 186 -10.43 22.10 1.75
C ALA A 186 -11.89 21.66 1.99
N PRO A 187 -12.55 22.18 3.04
CA PRO A 187 -13.92 21.79 3.41
C PRO A 187 -14.95 22.12 2.32
N TRP A 188 -14.56 22.95 1.35
CA TRP A 188 -15.37 23.30 0.18
C TRP A 188 -15.38 22.20 -0.91
N VAL A 189 -14.57 21.15 -0.80
CA VAL A 189 -14.60 19.99 -1.70
C VAL A 189 -15.62 18.98 -1.20
N ALA A 190 -16.68 18.76 -1.95
CA ALA A 190 -17.70 17.80 -1.60
C ALA A 190 -17.20 16.36 -1.71
N ARG A 191 -17.67 15.45 -0.86
CA ARG A 191 -17.35 14.02 -0.91
C ARG A 191 -17.65 13.37 -2.26
N SER A 192 -18.66 13.85 -2.98
CA SER A 192 -19.03 13.41 -4.33
C SER A 192 -17.99 13.78 -5.41
N GLN A 193 -16.97 14.55 -5.06
CA GLN A 193 -15.88 14.94 -5.98
C GLN A 193 -14.72 13.98 -6.00
N THR A 194 -14.78 12.85 -5.29
CA THR A 194 -13.78 11.78 -5.43
C THR A 194 -13.68 11.31 -6.87
N ALA A 195 -12.56 11.55 -7.50
CA ALA A 195 -12.30 11.16 -8.87
C ALA A 195 -10.80 11.21 -9.19
N GLU A 196 -10.40 10.50 -10.22
CA GLU A 196 -9.13 10.72 -10.86
C GLU A 196 -9.35 11.34 -12.24
N THR A 197 -8.59 12.36 -12.59
CA THR A 197 -8.66 13.06 -13.88
C THR A 197 -7.45 12.72 -14.72
N TRP A 198 -7.67 12.19 -15.90
CA TRP A 198 -6.63 11.80 -16.84
C TRP A 198 -6.48 12.82 -17.97
N GLY A 199 -5.29 13.43 -18.03
CA GLY A 199 -4.88 14.30 -19.12
C GLY A 199 -3.92 13.63 -20.10
N ARG A 200 -3.15 14.43 -20.80
CA ARG A 200 -2.11 13.97 -21.72
C ARG A 200 -0.78 13.93 -20.97
N GLY A 201 -0.29 12.72 -20.65
CA GLY A 201 0.97 12.52 -19.92
C GLY A 201 0.93 12.96 -18.44
N ARG A 202 -0.24 13.26 -17.90
CA ARG A 202 -0.42 13.67 -16.51
C ARG A 202 -1.79 13.32 -15.98
N ARG A 203 -1.92 13.18 -14.67
CA ARG A 203 -3.19 12.87 -14.01
C ARG A 203 -3.26 13.50 -12.64
N PHE A 204 -4.47 13.70 -12.13
CA PHE A 204 -4.74 14.28 -10.83
C PHE A 204 -5.87 13.54 -10.14
N GLY A 205 -5.68 13.16 -8.89
CA GLY A 205 -6.69 12.50 -8.09
C GLY A 205 -7.10 13.34 -6.89
N VAL A 206 -8.39 13.33 -6.58
CA VAL A 206 -9.01 14.05 -5.46
C VAL A 206 -9.70 13.05 -4.56
N VAL A 207 -9.36 13.04 -3.27
CA VAL A 207 -9.91 12.13 -2.26
C VAL A 207 -10.26 12.93 -1.00
N PRO A 208 -11.53 13.36 -0.84
CA PRO A 208 -11.98 14.01 0.38
C PRO A 208 -11.86 13.10 1.60
N LEU A 209 -11.34 13.65 2.70
CA LEU A 209 -11.29 13.03 4.02
C LEU A 209 -12.45 13.53 4.89
N GLY A 210 -12.82 12.79 5.94
CA GLY A 210 -14.03 13.05 6.71
C GLY A 210 -14.01 14.31 7.57
N ASP A 211 -12.83 14.88 7.77
CA ASP A 211 -12.56 15.98 8.68
C ASP A 211 -12.43 17.36 7.99
N GLY A 212 -12.85 17.45 6.72
CA GLY A 212 -12.72 18.68 5.93
C GLY A 212 -11.39 18.80 5.17
N ARG A 213 -10.45 17.87 5.39
CA ARG A 213 -9.23 17.78 4.61
C ARG A 213 -9.48 17.04 3.30
N VAL A 214 -8.62 17.31 2.33
CA VAL A 214 -8.58 16.61 1.05
C VAL A 214 -7.18 16.10 0.81
N TYR A 215 -7.08 14.83 0.53
CA TYR A 215 -5.88 14.25 -0.07
C TYR A 215 -5.98 14.40 -1.59
N TRP A 216 -4.95 14.97 -2.18
CA TRP A 216 -4.79 14.94 -3.61
C TRP A 216 -3.46 14.30 -4.01
N PHE A 217 -3.45 13.72 -5.19
CA PHE A 217 -2.22 13.24 -5.81
C PHE A 217 -2.18 13.65 -7.28
N ALA A 218 -0.97 13.84 -7.79
CA ALA A 218 -0.74 14.01 -9.22
C ALA A 218 0.37 13.09 -9.67
N ALA A 219 0.36 12.73 -10.95
CA ALA A 219 1.49 12.08 -11.60
C ALA A 219 1.81 12.82 -12.89
N THR A 220 3.09 13.15 -13.05
CA THR A 220 3.62 13.91 -14.19
C THR A 220 4.85 13.22 -14.76
N GLY A 221 5.34 13.67 -15.90
CA GLY A 221 6.67 13.32 -16.35
C GLY A 221 7.75 13.84 -15.39
N PRO A 222 8.95 13.24 -15.41
CA PRO A 222 10.05 13.60 -14.52
C PRO A 222 10.61 15.01 -14.75
N GLU A 223 10.36 15.57 -15.93
CA GLU A 223 10.79 16.91 -16.36
C GLU A 223 10.08 18.05 -15.62
N VAL A 224 8.93 17.80 -15.00
CA VAL A 224 8.16 18.83 -14.29
C VAL A 224 8.88 19.23 -13.00
N ALA A 225 9.29 20.48 -12.92
CA ALA A 225 9.90 21.05 -11.72
C ALA A 225 8.84 21.37 -10.65
N PRO A 226 9.20 21.42 -9.36
CA PRO A 226 8.26 21.74 -8.28
C PRO A 226 7.48 23.05 -8.51
N GLY A 227 8.13 24.11 -8.98
CA GLY A 227 7.47 25.39 -9.27
C GLY A 227 6.51 25.37 -10.46
N ASP A 228 6.62 24.37 -11.34
CA ASP A 228 5.81 24.28 -12.56
C ASP A 228 4.60 23.36 -12.41
N LEU A 229 4.43 22.75 -11.23
CA LEU A 229 3.34 21.79 -11.02
C LEU A 229 1.97 22.40 -11.33
N ALA A 230 1.66 23.56 -10.76
CA ALA A 230 0.36 24.23 -10.96
C ALA A 230 0.12 24.61 -12.43
N ALA A 231 1.14 25.15 -13.12
CA ALA A 231 1.06 25.48 -14.53
C ALA A 231 0.75 24.24 -15.39
N GLY A 232 1.22 23.06 -14.97
CA GLY A 232 0.94 21.80 -15.65
C GLY A 232 -0.53 21.38 -15.64
N PHE A 233 -1.34 21.93 -14.74
CA PHE A 233 -2.78 21.63 -14.57
C PHE A 233 -3.67 22.84 -14.83
N ALA A 234 -3.13 23.92 -15.43
CA ALA A 234 -3.91 25.09 -15.80
C ALA A 234 -5.04 24.74 -16.79
N GLY A 235 -6.23 25.30 -16.59
CA GLY A 235 -7.44 25.01 -17.38
C GLY A 235 -8.13 23.69 -17.02
N TRP A 236 -7.68 22.97 -15.96
CA TRP A 236 -8.38 21.79 -15.50
C TRP A 236 -9.59 22.18 -14.66
N HIS A 237 -10.62 21.31 -14.68
CA HIS A 237 -11.87 21.53 -13.96
C HIS A 237 -11.68 21.68 -12.45
N GLU A 238 -12.61 22.35 -11.80
CA GLU A 238 -12.71 22.37 -10.33
C GLU A 238 -12.84 20.93 -9.75
N PRO A 239 -12.12 20.62 -8.66
CA PRO A 239 -11.38 21.52 -7.77
C PRO A 239 -9.85 21.55 -8.00
N VAL A 240 -9.33 21.10 -9.16
CA VAL A 240 -7.91 20.82 -9.36
C VAL A 240 -7.03 22.06 -9.16
N GLU A 241 -7.28 23.15 -9.89
CA GLU A 241 -6.48 24.36 -9.77
C GLU A 241 -6.57 24.99 -8.38
N ARG A 242 -7.76 25.02 -7.83
CA ARG A 242 -7.99 25.59 -6.50
C ARG A 242 -7.29 24.79 -5.40
N LEU A 243 -7.24 23.45 -5.50
CA LEU A 243 -6.49 22.60 -4.56
C LEU A 243 -4.98 22.89 -4.66
N LEU A 244 -4.43 22.98 -5.86
CA LEU A 244 -3.02 23.30 -6.07
C LEU A 244 -2.66 24.66 -5.49
N THR A 245 -3.51 25.68 -5.71
CA THR A 245 -3.31 27.04 -5.17
C THR A 245 -3.43 27.09 -3.65
N ALA A 246 -4.34 26.30 -3.07
CA ALA A 246 -4.55 26.24 -1.63
C ALA A 246 -3.49 25.41 -0.89
N THR A 247 -2.65 24.64 -1.60
CA THR A 247 -1.64 23.78 -0.99
C THR A 247 -0.32 24.52 -0.81
N PRO A 248 0.18 24.68 0.43
CA PRO A 248 1.51 25.22 0.67
C PRO A 248 2.61 24.37 -0.02
N PRO A 249 3.60 24.98 -0.69
CA PRO A 249 4.64 24.25 -1.42
C PRO A 249 5.39 23.23 -0.55
N GLU A 250 5.61 23.53 0.72
CA GLU A 250 6.29 22.65 1.70
C GLU A 250 5.46 21.43 2.08
N ALA A 251 4.15 21.48 1.93
CA ALA A 251 3.25 20.34 2.16
C ALA A 251 3.22 19.35 0.98
N VAL A 252 3.80 19.72 -0.16
CA VAL A 252 3.82 18.89 -1.36
C VAL A 252 4.96 17.88 -1.30
N LEU A 253 4.62 16.63 -1.19
CA LEU A 253 5.57 15.52 -1.28
C LEU A 253 5.81 15.15 -2.74
N ARG A 254 7.08 15.08 -3.15
CA ARG A 254 7.50 14.69 -4.51
C ARG A 254 8.36 13.43 -4.45
N HIS A 255 7.96 12.37 -5.15
CA HIS A 255 8.71 11.13 -5.18
C HIS A 255 8.69 10.49 -6.58
N PRO A 256 9.82 10.01 -7.11
CA PRO A 256 9.82 9.15 -8.28
C PRO A 256 8.95 7.92 -8.03
N ILE A 257 8.13 7.55 -9.01
CA ILE A 257 7.37 6.30 -8.95
C ILE A 257 8.33 5.15 -9.25
N ALA A 258 8.48 4.26 -8.29
CA ALA A 258 9.34 3.09 -8.43
C ALA A 258 8.57 1.79 -8.18
N TYR A 259 9.12 0.69 -8.66
CA TYR A 259 8.59 -0.66 -8.45
C TYR A 259 9.73 -1.66 -8.27
N LEU A 260 9.42 -2.78 -7.64
CA LEU A 260 10.33 -3.90 -7.51
C LEU A 260 10.08 -4.90 -8.66
N PRO A 261 11.12 -5.37 -9.39
CA PRO A 261 11.00 -6.51 -10.27
C PRO A 261 10.52 -7.75 -9.53
N ALA A 262 9.85 -8.66 -10.25
CA ALA A 262 9.30 -9.87 -9.66
C ALA A 262 10.38 -10.72 -8.97
N LEU A 263 10.15 -11.05 -7.71
CA LEU A 263 11.01 -11.92 -6.92
C LEU A 263 10.72 -13.39 -7.20
N ARG A 264 11.74 -14.23 -7.07
CA ARG A 264 11.59 -15.68 -7.18
C ARG A 264 10.88 -16.28 -5.98
N ARG A 265 11.00 -15.68 -4.80
CA ARG A 265 10.43 -16.12 -3.52
C ARG A 265 10.08 -14.92 -2.66
N PHE A 266 9.03 -15.04 -1.85
CA PHE A 266 8.70 -14.11 -0.77
C PHE A 266 9.10 -14.68 0.58
N ALA A 267 9.29 -16.00 0.68
CA ALA A 267 9.71 -16.64 1.91
C ALA A 267 10.50 -17.93 1.62
N ALA A 268 11.38 -18.30 2.53
CA ALA A 268 12.04 -19.60 2.56
C ALA A 268 12.71 -19.83 3.94
N GLY A 269 12.86 -21.09 4.33
CA GLY A 269 13.54 -21.43 5.58
C GLY A 269 12.86 -20.76 6.77
N ARG A 270 13.47 -19.69 7.30
CA ARG A 270 13.01 -18.96 8.48
C ARG A 270 12.88 -17.44 8.25
N TRP A 271 12.70 -17.01 7.02
CA TRP A 271 12.47 -15.62 6.67
C TRP A 271 11.28 -15.46 5.72
N ALA A 272 10.56 -14.37 5.88
CA ALA A 272 9.52 -13.92 4.97
C ALA A 272 9.68 -12.43 4.66
N LEU A 273 9.30 -12.02 3.44
CA LEU A 273 9.20 -10.62 3.04
C LEU A 273 7.71 -10.26 2.91
N VAL A 274 7.33 -9.05 3.34
CA VAL A 274 5.97 -8.53 3.25
C VAL A 274 5.97 -7.10 2.68
N GLY A 275 4.88 -6.71 2.06
CA GLY A 275 4.69 -5.36 1.53
C GLY A 275 5.74 -4.97 0.49
N ASP A 276 6.22 -3.72 0.56
CA ASP A 276 7.15 -3.17 -0.42
C ASP A 276 8.51 -3.88 -0.44
N ALA A 277 8.90 -4.57 0.62
CA ALA A 277 10.10 -5.41 0.64
C ALA A 277 9.96 -6.61 -0.31
N ALA A 278 8.73 -7.12 -0.51
CA ALA A 278 8.42 -8.27 -1.36
C ALA A 278 7.95 -7.87 -2.77
N HIS A 279 7.14 -6.81 -2.89
CA HIS A 279 6.40 -6.54 -4.12
C HIS A 279 6.05 -5.06 -4.33
N ALA A 280 6.94 -4.14 -3.96
CA ALA A 280 6.70 -2.72 -4.21
C ALA A 280 6.21 -2.48 -5.64
N MET A 281 5.12 -1.76 -5.77
CA MET A 281 4.39 -1.57 -7.02
C MET A 281 4.09 -0.10 -7.28
N THR A 282 3.84 0.23 -8.53
CA THR A 282 3.36 1.57 -8.88
C THR A 282 1.99 1.83 -8.25
N PRO A 283 1.63 3.09 -7.92
CA PRO A 283 0.43 3.39 -7.13
C PRO A 283 -0.89 3.33 -7.91
N ASP A 284 -0.85 2.94 -9.20
CA ASP A 284 -1.92 3.12 -10.17
C ASP A 284 -3.22 2.36 -9.87
N LEU A 285 -3.16 1.30 -9.09
CA LEU A 285 -4.33 0.56 -8.59
C LEU A 285 -4.65 0.87 -7.13
N GLY A 286 -3.85 1.69 -6.42
CA GLY A 286 -4.03 1.95 -5.00
C GLY A 286 -3.89 0.69 -4.13
N GLN A 287 -3.09 -0.30 -4.55
CA GLN A 287 -3.07 -1.64 -3.94
C GLN A 287 -1.88 -1.91 -3.02
N GLY A 288 -0.84 -1.07 -2.99
CA GLY A 288 0.38 -1.36 -2.23
C GLY A 288 0.10 -1.68 -0.76
N GLY A 289 -0.58 -0.80 -0.06
CA GLY A 289 -0.97 -1.01 1.34
C GLY A 289 -1.96 -2.16 1.52
N CYS A 290 -2.91 -2.33 0.59
CA CYS A 290 -3.86 -3.44 0.63
C CYS A 290 -3.15 -4.79 0.55
N GLN A 291 -2.18 -4.93 -0.36
CA GLN A 291 -1.41 -6.17 -0.51
C GLN A 291 -0.52 -6.45 0.70
N ALA A 292 0.05 -5.41 1.34
CA ALA A 292 0.81 -5.57 2.58
C ALA A 292 -0.06 -6.08 3.74
N LEU A 293 -1.31 -5.63 3.84
CA LEU A 293 -2.27 -6.13 4.82
C LEU A 293 -2.70 -7.58 4.54
N GLU A 294 -2.91 -7.93 3.26
CA GLU A 294 -3.15 -9.33 2.86
C GLU A 294 -1.96 -10.22 3.24
N ASP A 295 -0.70 -9.77 3.00
CA ASP A 295 0.50 -10.51 3.36
C ASP A 295 0.52 -10.82 4.87
N ALA A 296 0.25 -9.82 5.70
CA ALA A 296 0.25 -9.96 7.15
C ALA A 296 -0.73 -11.04 7.62
N VAL A 297 -1.97 -11.00 7.13
CA VAL A 297 -3.01 -11.96 7.50
C VAL A 297 -2.65 -13.37 7.02
N GLU A 298 -2.18 -13.53 5.78
CA GLU A 298 -1.77 -14.84 5.24
C GLU A 298 -0.57 -15.42 5.98
N LEU A 299 0.40 -14.58 6.35
CA LEU A 299 1.57 -15.01 7.12
C LEU A 299 1.16 -15.51 8.51
N GLY A 300 0.35 -14.74 9.25
CA GLY A 300 -0.15 -15.13 10.55
C GLY A 300 -0.98 -16.42 10.49
N ALA A 301 -1.89 -16.53 9.52
CA ALA A 301 -2.72 -17.71 9.33
C ALA A 301 -1.91 -18.98 8.96
N ALA A 302 -0.84 -18.81 8.17
CA ALA A 302 0.03 -19.93 7.82
C ALA A 302 0.79 -20.46 9.04
N LEU A 303 1.24 -19.58 9.93
CA LEU A 303 2.00 -19.90 11.14
C LEU A 303 1.11 -20.41 12.28
N ALA A 304 -0.16 -19.99 12.34
CA ALA A 304 -1.12 -20.48 13.34
C ALA A 304 -1.54 -21.94 13.16
N ARG A 305 -1.27 -22.57 12.01
CA ARG A 305 -1.78 -23.91 11.64
C ARG A 305 -0.96 -25.09 12.18
N GLY A 306 -0.10 -24.90 13.17
CA GLY A 306 0.68 -25.98 13.81
C GLY A 306 1.69 -26.66 12.89
N ARG A 307 2.10 -26.03 11.80
CA ARG A 307 3.13 -26.48 10.86
C ARG A 307 4.50 -26.07 11.37
N THR A 308 5.55 -26.74 10.89
CA THR A 308 6.92 -26.21 11.05
C THR A 308 7.04 -24.87 10.34
N VAL A 309 7.89 -23.97 10.84
CA VAL A 309 8.09 -22.64 10.25
C VAL A 309 8.41 -22.72 8.74
N PRO A 310 9.33 -23.59 8.27
CA PRO A 310 9.59 -23.70 6.82
C PRO A 310 8.37 -24.12 6.02
N ALA A 311 7.55 -25.03 6.52
CA ALA A 311 6.32 -25.49 5.84
C ALA A 311 5.24 -24.40 5.80
N ALA A 312 5.08 -23.62 6.88
CA ALA A 312 4.20 -22.46 6.93
C ALA A 312 4.63 -21.38 5.94
N LEU A 313 5.93 -21.07 5.88
CA LEU A 313 6.47 -20.07 4.97
C LEU A 313 6.37 -20.49 3.50
N ALA A 314 6.52 -21.78 3.20
CA ALA A 314 6.27 -22.30 1.85
C ALA A 314 4.80 -22.12 1.42
N ALA A 315 3.85 -22.34 2.34
CA ALA A 315 2.43 -22.09 2.07
C ALA A 315 2.13 -20.59 1.87
N TYR A 316 2.73 -19.73 2.68
CA TYR A 316 2.66 -18.27 2.52
C TYR A 316 3.19 -17.83 1.14
N ASP A 317 4.37 -18.26 0.75
CA ASP A 317 4.97 -17.94 -0.57
C ASP A 317 4.05 -18.38 -1.72
N ALA A 318 3.53 -19.59 -1.64
CA ALA A 318 2.64 -20.15 -2.67
C ALA A 318 1.33 -19.36 -2.80
N ALA A 319 0.77 -18.87 -1.71
CA ALA A 319 -0.45 -18.08 -1.70
C ALA A 319 -0.20 -16.64 -2.20
N ARG A 320 0.84 -15.97 -1.65
CA ARG A 320 1.00 -14.52 -1.81
C ARG A 320 1.78 -14.10 -3.04
N ARG A 321 2.87 -14.79 -3.35
CA ARG A 321 3.77 -14.38 -4.43
C ARG A 321 3.08 -14.26 -5.80
N PRO A 322 2.35 -15.24 -6.31
CA PRO A 322 1.70 -15.11 -7.62
C PRO A 322 0.63 -14.02 -7.64
N ARG A 323 -0.13 -13.87 -6.54
CA ARG A 323 -1.18 -12.85 -6.41
C ARG A 323 -0.60 -11.44 -6.39
N ALA A 324 0.29 -11.12 -5.46
CA ALA A 324 0.86 -9.79 -5.32
C ALA A 324 1.64 -9.36 -6.58
N GLN A 325 2.39 -10.27 -7.19
CA GLN A 325 3.08 -9.99 -8.45
C GLN A 325 2.12 -9.78 -9.62
N SER A 326 0.97 -10.47 -9.65
CA SER A 326 -0.08 -10.20 -10.65
C SER A 326 -0.66 -8.80 -10.49
N VAL A 327 -0.95 -8.39 -9.26
CA VAL A 327 -1.43 -7.03 -8.94
C VAL A 327 -0.37 -5.98 -9.34
N ALA A 328 0.90 -6.19 -8.99
CA ALA A 328 1.99 -5.30 -9.35
C ALA A 328 2.15 -5.11 -10.87
N ARG A 329 2.05 -6.20 -11.65
CA ARG A 329 2.08 -6.13 -13.12
C ARG A 329 0.90 -5.35 -13.68
N ARG A 330 -0.31 -5.58 -13.17
CA ARG A 330 -1.52 -4.86 -13.59
C ARG A 330 -1.45 -3.39 -13.24
N SER A 331 -0.95 -3.04 -12.03
CA SER A 331 -0.76 -1.65 -11.62
C SER A 331 0.17 -0.93 -12.59
N ARG A 332 1.32 -1.52 -12.91
CA ARG A 332 2.27 -0.93 -13.86
C ARG A 332 1.70 -0.80 -15.27
N ALA A 333 0.90 -1.77 -15.73
CA ALA A 333 0.23 -1.69 -17.03
C ALA A 333 -0.78 -0.54 -17.06
N LEU A 334 -1.60 -0.40 -16.00
CA LEU A 334 -2.55 0.70 -15.87
C LEU A 334 -1.84 2.06 -15.86
N GLY A 335 -0.73 2.18 -15.12
CA GLY A 335 0.06 3.41 -15.07
C GLY A 335 0.54 3.87 -16.44
N ARG A 336 1.02 2.95 -17.27
CA ARG A 336 1.41 3.26 -18.66
C ARG A 336 0.24 3.76 -19.50
N ILE A 337 -0.94 3.16 -19.33
CA ILE A 337 -2.16 3.58 -20.01
C ILE A 337 -2.59 4.96 -19.50
N ALA A 338 -2.66 5.16 -18.19
CA ALA A 338 -3.09 6.41 -17.58
C ALA A 338 -2.18 7.60 -17.96
N GLN A 339 -0.87 7.35 -18.11
CA GLN A 339 0.13 8.35 -18.49
C GLN A 339 0.28 8.55 -20.02
N ALA A 340 -0.58 7.95 -20.83
CA ALA A 340 -0.53 8.14 -22.28
C ALA A 340 -0.58 9.62 -22.65
N GLY A 341 0.30 10.05 -23.55
CA GLY A 341 0.39 11.41 -24.06
C GLY A 341 -0.04 11.51 -25.54
N GLY A 342 -0.07 12.73 -26.08
CA GLY A 342 -0.32 12.97 -27.49
C GLY A 342 -1.58 12.30 -28.05
N PRO A 343 -1.53 11.73 -29.27
CA PRO A 343 -2.66 11.02 -29.87
C PRO A 343 -3.09 9.77 -29.12
N ALA A 344 -2.17 9.08 -28.43
CA ALA A 344 -2.47 7.90 -27.65
C ALA A 344 -3.44 8.19 -26.49
N ALA A 345 -3.42 9.40 -25.92
CA ALA A 345 -4.39 9.80 -24.89
C ALA A 345 -5.83 9.86 -25.45
N VAL A 346 -6.01 10.30 -26.69
CA VAL A 346 -7.32 10.35 -27.34
C VAL A 346 -7.88 8.93 -27.55
N VAL A 347 -7.03 8.03 -28.03
CA VAL A 347 -7.40 6.63 -28.23
C VAL A 347 -7.74 5.97 -26.87
N ARG A 348 -6.91 6.19 -25.85
CA ARG A 348 -7.17 5.74 -24.47
C ARG A 348 -8.54 6.19 -24.00
N ASP A 349 -8.84 7.48 -24.11
CA ASP A 349 -10.10 8.05 -23.62
C ASP A 349 -11.30 7.45 -24.34
N ALA A 350 -11.19 7.23 -25.66
CA ALA A 350 -12.23 6.57 -26.43
C ALA A 350 -12.42 5.11 -25.98
N VAL A 351 -11.34 4.35 -25.79
CA VAL A 351 -11.39 2.97 -25.30
C VAL A 351 -12.04 2.90 -23.91
N VAL A 352 -11.62 3.77 -22.98
CA VAL A 352 -12.18 3.83 -21.63
C VAL A 352 -13.67 4.15 -21.67
N HIS A 353 -14.06 5.16 -22.47
CA HIS A 353 -15.46 5.57 -22.59
C HIS A 353 -16.36 4.50 -23.22
N LEU A 354 -15.84 3.76 -24.21
CA LEU A 354 -16.56 2.69 -24.90
C LEU A 354 -16.54 1.36 -24.14
N THR A 355 -15.71 1.22 -23.09
CA THR A 355 -15.65 -0.01 -22.31
C THR A 355 -16.91 -0.17 -21.48
N PRO A 356 -17.69 -1.25 -21.66
CA PRO A 356 -18.90 -1.46 -20.88
C PRO A 356 -18.60 -1.53 -19.38
N ALA A 357 -19.44 -0.91 -18.56
CA ALA A 357 -19.28 -0.90 -17.09
C ALA A 357 -19.08 -2.31 -16.51
N ARG A 358 -19.79 -3.31 -17.04
CA ARG A 358 -19.64 -4.73 -16.63
C ARG A 358 -18.22 -5.29 -16.80
N VAL A 359 -17.47 -4.82 -17.79
CA VAL A 359 -16.09 -5.28 -18.02
C VAL A 359 -15.16 -4.68 -16.95
N THR A 360 -15.32 -3.39 -16.68
CA THR A 360 -14.59 -2.68 -15.60
C THR A 360 -14.92 -3.28 -14.24
N GLU A 361 -16.20 -3.50 -13.94
CA GLU A 361 -16.66 -4.11 -12.69
C GLU A 361 -16.06 -5.52 -12.48
N ARG A 362 -16.10 -6.39 -13.49
CA ARG A 362 -15.45 -7.72 -13.41
C ARG A 362 -13.95 -7.63 -13.19
N GLY A 363 -13.28 -6.61 -13.75
CA GLY A 363 -11.87 -6.36 -13.53
C GLY A 363 -11.57 -6.01 -12.08
N VAL A 364 -12.39 -5.15 -11.49
CA VAL A 364 -12.33 -4.75 -10.08
C VAL A 364 -12.67 -5.95 -9.17
N GLU A 365 -13.73 -6.69 -9.45
CA GLU A 365 -14.11 -7.88 -8.68
C GLU A 365 -12.97 -8.90 -8.61
N ARG A 366 -12.31 -9.20 -9.74
CA ARG A 366 -11.14 -10.11 -9.77
C ARG A 366 -9.95 -9.57 -8.98
N LEU A 367 -9.76 -8.25 -8.94
CA LEU A 367 -8.72 -7.61 -8.12
C LEU A 367 -9.03 -7.78 -6.63
N LEU A 368 -10.30 -7.66 -6.27
CA LEU A 368 -10.81 -7.73 -4.90
C LEU A 368 -11.20 -9.15 -4.43
N ALA A 369 -11.05 -10.17 -5.29
CA ALA A 369 -11.39 -11.57 -5.01
C ALA A 369 -10.36 -12.23 -4.08
N TRP A 370 -10.30 -11.76 -2.83
CA TRP A 370 -9.54 -12.38 -1.74
C TRP A 370 -10.37 -12.40 -0.48
N SER A 371 -10.32 -13.48 0.24
CA SER A 371 -10.98 -13.65 1.53
C SER A 371 -9.93 -13.89 2.60
N ALA A 372 -10.02 -13.15 3.69
CA ALA A 372 -9.11 -13.28 4.80
C ALA A 372 -9.21 -14.70 5.40
N PRO A 373 -8.11 -15.46 5.47
CA PRO A 373 -8.10 -16.68 6.24
C PRO A 373 -8.33 -16.38 7.73
N PRO A 374 -8.92 -17.30 8.51
CA PRO A 374 -9.14 -17.09 9.94
C PRO A 374 -7.80 -16.99 10.67
N LEU A 375 -7.68 -15.98 11.51
CA LEU A 375 -6.65 -15.88 12.53
C LEU A 375 -7.24 -16.30 13.87
N PRO A 376 -6.44 -16.92 14.75
CA PRO A 376 -6.87 -17.15 16.15
C PRO A 376 -7.26 -15.85 16.82
N GLY A 377 -8.14 -15.93 17.80
CA GLY A 377 -8.67 -14.79 18.56
C GLY A 377 -7.69 -14.23 19.57
#